data_0837650ee058d6aefa055ad37cd53529
#
_entry.id   0837650ee058d6aefa055ad37cd53529
#
_cell.length_a   1.000
_cell.length_b   1.000
_cell.length_c   1.000
_cell.angle_alpha   90.00
_cell.angle_beta   90.00
_cell.angle_gamma   90.00
#
_symmetry.space_group_name_H-M   'P 1'
#
loop_
_entity.id
_entity.type
_entity.pdbx_description
1 polymer ?
#
loop_
_entity_poly.entity_id
_entity_poly.type
_entity_poly.pdbx_seq_one_letter_code
_entity_poly.pdbx_strand_id
1 'polypeptide(L)'
;PRPDTETLVDWALEVLDGHPAPRLLDLGTGSGAIALALQHQRPDASVLAVDASEDALAVARANATRLGLAVQFRHGQWMEGLEGVFDAIVSNPPYIPAADPHLAALTHEPLQALASGADGLEDIRAIVAQAPAHLKPGGWLLLEHGWDQAPAVCTLLHSAGLEQVQGRKDLAGIVRCSGGRWPTVK
;
A
#
# COMPACT_ATOMS: atom_id res chain seq x y z
N PRO A 1 -4.19 11.48 -9.52
CA PRO A 1 -3.28 10.80 -8.59
C PRO A 1 -2.18 11.75 -8.14
N ARG A 2 -1.77 11.61 -6.88
CA ARG A 2 -0.68 12.42 -6.34
C ARG A 2 0.66 11.88 -6.84
N PRO A 3 1.69 12.73 -7.03
CA PRO A 3 3.01 12.29 -7.47
C PRO A 3 3.62 11.19 -6.61
N ASP A 4 3.35 11.19 -5.30
CA ASP A 4 3.84 10.18 -4.37
C ASP A 4 3.24 8.80 -4.68
N THR A 5 1.96 8.76 -5.03
CA THR A 5 1.25 7.54 -5.42
C THR A 5 1.82 6.99 -6.72
N GLU A 6 2.21 7.86 -7.65
CA GLU A 6 2.85 7.44 -8.90
C GLU A 6 4.18 6.71 -8.63
N THR A 7 4.97 7.20 -7.67
CA THR A 7 6.22 6.54 -7.27
C THR A 7 5.96 5.12 -6.79
N LEU A 8 4.93 4.92 -5.97
CA LEU A 8 4.55 3.61 -5.46
C LEU A 8 4.10 2.67 -6.58
N VAL A 9 3.26 3.16 -7.48
CA VAL A 9 2.77 2.39 -8.64
C VAL A 9 3.94 1.99 -9.55
N ASP A 10 4.82 2.94 -9.87
CA ASP A 10 5.98 2.68 -10.73
C ASP A 10 6.90 1.63 -10.14
N TRP A 11 7.13 1.68 -8.83
CA TRP A 11 7.95 0.68 -8.15
C TRP A 11 7.30 -0.70 -8.20
N ALA A 12 5.99 -0.78 -7.95
CA ALA A 12 5.27 -2.05 -8.04
C ALA A 12 5.38 -2.64 -9.45
N LEU A 13 5.21 -1.84 -10.49
CA LEU A 13 5.34 -2.30 -11.87
C LEU A 13 6.76 -2.79 -12.17
N GLU A 14 7.77 -2.11 -11.63
CA GLU A 14 9.17 -2.51 -11.80
C GLU A 14 9.44 -3.89 -11.20
N VAL A 15 9.00 -4.14 -9.96
CA VAL A 15 9.26 -5.42 -9.30
C VAL A 15 8.45 -6.57 -9.90
N LEU A 16 7.35 -6.26 -10.59
CA LEU A 16 6.50 -7.24 -11.25
C LEU A 16 6.89 -7.50 -12.71
N ASP A 17 7.87 -6.77 -13.22
CA ASP A 17 8.33 -6.95 -14.60
C ASP A 17 8.81 -8.38 -14.81
N GLY A 18 8.33 -9.02 -15.89
CA GLY A 18 8.64 -10.40 -16.18
C GLY A 18 7.84 -11.45 -15.40
N HIS A 19 6.94 -11.02 -14.50
CA HIS A 19 6.06 -11.93 -13.76
C HIS A 19 4.69 -11.99 -14.43
N PRO A 20 4.33 -13.06 -15.13
CA PRO A 20 3.02 -13.14 -15.78
C PRO A 20 1.90 -13.36 -14.77
N ALA A 21 0.76 -12.74 -15.03
CA ALA A 21 -0.46 -12.88 -14.23
C ALA A 21 -0.23 -12.71 -12.72
N PRO A 22 0.40 -11.60 -12.26
CA PRO A 22 0.71 -11.43 -10.85
C PRO A 22 -0.55 -11.21 -10.03
N ARG A 23 -0.48 -11.60 -8.75
CA ARG A 23 -1.52 -11.33 -7.76
C ARG A 23 -1.08 -10.15 -6.91
N LEU A 24 -1.90 -9.11 -6.88
CA LEU A 24 -1.60 -7.84 -6.20
C LEU A 24 -2.64 -7.55 -5.14
N LEU A 25 -2.19 -7.00 -4.02
CA LEU A 25 -3.05 -6.56 -2.92
C LEU A 25 -2.79 -5.06 -2.66
N ASP A 26 -3.85 -4.26 -2.68
CA ASP A 26 -3.81 -2.84 -2.30
C ASP A 26 -4.58 -2.65 -0.99
N LEU A 27 -3.88 -2.27 0.05
CA LEU A 27 -4.44 -2.09 1.40
C LEU A 27 -4.75 -0.63 1.67
N GLY A 28 -5.97 -0.37 2.16
CA GLY A 28 -6.43 0.99 2.36
C GLY A 28 -6.64 1.70 1.04
N THR A 29 -7.37 1.06 0.14
CA THR A 29 -7.45 1.48 -1.27
C THR A 29 -8.09 2.86 -1.48
N GLY A 30 -8.88 3.34 -0.54
CA GLY A 30 -9.57 4.63 -0.64
C GLY A 30 -10.43 4.72 -1.89
N SER A 31 -10.13 5.67 -2.77
CA SER A 31 -10.82 5.83 -4.07
C SER A 31 -10.45 4.76 -5.09
N GLY A 32 -9.48 3.89 -4.77
CA GLY A 32 -8.99 2.86 -5.67
C GLY A 32 -7.87 3.29 -6.60
N ALA A 33 -7.29 4.46 -6.42
CA ALA A 33 -6.34 5.03 -7.37
C ALA A 33 -5.15 4.12 -7.67
N ILE A 34 -4.54 3.53 -6.64
CA ILE A 34 -3.38 2.63 -6.82
C ILE A 34 -3.83 1.34 -7.50
N ALA A 35 -4.88 0.69 -6.98
CA ALA A 35 -5.38 -0.57 -7.52
C ALA A 35 -5.78 -0.43 -8.99
N LEU A 36 -6.47 0.65 -9.33
CA LEU A 36 -6.92 0.92 -10.70
C LEU A 36 -5.75 1.21 -11.64
N ALA A 37 -4.75 1.96 -11.18
CA ALA A 37 -3.55 2.23 -11.98
C ALA A 37 -2.79 0.93 -12.26
N LEU A 38 -2.64 0.06 -11.27
CA LEU A 38 -1.97 -1.23 -11.43
C LEU A 38 -2.73 -2.15 -12.40
N GLN A 39 -4.06 -2.24 -12.26
CA GLN A 39 -4.87 -3.06 -13.16
C GLN A 39 -4.83 -2.54 -14.59
N HIS A 40 -4.84 -1.23 -14.77
CA HIS A 40 -4.75 -0.62 -16.10
C HIS A 40 -3.41 -0.95 -16.78
N GLN A 41 -2.31 -0.86 -16.05
CA GLN A 41 -0.97 -1.12 -16.56
C GLN A 41 -0.67 -2.62 -16.72
N ARG A 42 -1.30 -3.47 -15.92
CA ARG A 42 -1.14 -4.92 -15.94
C ARG A 42 -2.52 -5.59 -16.07
N PRO A 43 -3.08 -5.64 -17.30
CA PRO A 43 -4.38 -6.28 -17.51
C PRO A 43 -4.40 -7.77 -17.16
N ASP A 44 -3.24 -8.42 -17.17
CA ASP A 44 -3.09 -9.82 -16.79
C ASP A 44 -3.10 -10.05 -15.26
N ALA A 45 -2.98 -8.99 -14.48
CA ALA A 45 -2.93 -9.09 -13.01
C ALA A 45 -4.30 -9.36 -12.40
N SER A 46 -4.28 -10.05 -11.25
CA SER A 46 -5.44 -10.14 -10.35
C SER A 46 -5.21 -9.16 -9.21
N VAL A 47 -6.00 -8.10 -9.15
CA VAL A 47 -5.86 -7.04 -8.14
C VAL A 47 -7.00 -7.14 -7.15
N LEU A 48 -6.66 -7.26 -5.87
CA LEU A 48 -7.60 -7.20 -4.75
C LEU A 48 -7.34 -5.92 -3.96
N ALA A 49 -8.37 -5.11 -3.78
CA ALA A 49 -8.31 -3.85 -3.04
C ALA A 49 -9.14 -3.97 -1.77
N VAL A 50 -8.53 -3.63 -0.64
CA VAL A 50 -9.15 -3.74 0.69
C VAL A 50 -9.28 -2.36 1.32
N ASP A 51 -10.40 -2.09 1.97
CA ASP A 51 -10.58 -0.90 2.79
C ASP A 51 -11.50 -1.20 3.96
N ALA A 52 -11.28 -0.53 5.08
CA ALA A 52 -12.12 -0.61 6.25
C ALA A 52 -13.38 0.25 6.12
N SER A 53 -13.44 1.14 5.15
CA SER A 53 -14.55 2.05 4.90
C SER A 53 -15.41 1.56 3.75
N GLU A 54 -16.67 1.25 4.04
CA GLU A 54 -17.66 0.91 3.00
C GLU A 54 -17.88 2.08 2.04
N ASP A 55 -17.85 3.31 2.54
CA ASP A 55 -18.00 4.51 1.71
C ASP A 55 -16.85 4.64 0.71
N ALA A 56 -15.62 4.40 1.16
CA ALA A 56 -14.46 4.41 0.27
C ALA A 56 -14.58 3.33 -0.81
N LEU A 57 -14.99 2.13 -0.42
CA LEU A 57 -15.19 1.02 -1.38
C LEU A 57 -16.27 1.33 -2.41
N ALA A 58 -17.35 2.01 -2.02
CA ALA A 58 -18.39 2.42 -2.97
C ALA A 58 -17.80 3.36 -4.04
N VAL A 59 -16.97 4.31 -3.64
CA VAL A 59 -16.29 5.22 -4.58
C VAL A 59 -15.33 4.44 -5.49
N ALA A 60 -14.54 3.55 -4.90
CA ALA A 60 -13.57 2.75 -5.66
C ALA A 60 -14.27 1.84 -6.69
N ARG A 61 -15.37 1.20 -6.30
CA ARG A 61 -16.17 0.36 -7.22
C ARG A 61 -16.75 1.18 -8.37
N ALA A 62 -17.27 2.38 -8.07
CA ALA A 62 -17.79 3.27 -9.10
C ALA A 62 -16.70 3.68 -10.08
N ASN A 63 -15.50 3.99 -9.59
CA ASN A 63 -14.36 4.32 -10.44
C ASN A 63 -13.95 3.14 -11.32
N ALA A 64 -13.91 1.93 -10.77
CA ALA A 64 -13.57 0.72 -11.53
C ALA A 64 -14.59 0.45 -12.64
N THR A 65 -15.87 0.60 -12.35
CA THR A 65 -16.94 0.43 -13.33
C THR A 65 -16.80 1.46 -14.45
N ARG A 66 -16.60 2.72 -14.09
CA ARG A 66 -16.44 3.80 -15.05
C ARG A 66 -15.25 3.58 -15.99
N LEU A 67 -14.16 3.02 -15.47
CA LEU A 67 -12.94 2.77 -16.24
C LEU A 67 -12.92 1.40 -16.91
N GLY A 68 -13.91 0.54 -16.65
CA GLY A 68 -13.95 -0.81 -17.20
C GLY A 68 -12.87 -1.73 -16.69
N LEU A 69 -12.43 -1.56 -15.43
CA LEU A 69 -11.35 -2.34 -14.83
C LEU A 69 -11.90 -3.37 -13.83
N ALA A 70 -11.35 -4.59 -13.89
CA ALA A 70 -11.85 -5.75 -13.16
C ALA A 70 -11.13 -5.94 -11.81
N VAL A 71 -11.02 -4.89 -11.01
CA VAL A 71 -10.47 -4.96 -9.66
C VAL A 71 -11.51 -5.59 -8.73
N GLN A 72 -11.07 -6.50 -7.87
CA GLN A 72 -11.90 -7.07 -6.80
C GLN A 72 -11.78 -6.22 -5.54
N PHE A 73 -12.88 -6.04 -4.82
CA PHE A 73 -12.91 -5.22 -3.62
C PHE A 73 -13.38 -6.03 -2.43
N ARG A 74 -12.77 -5.76 -1.26
CA ARG A 74 -13.11 -6.43 -0.01
C ARG A 74 -13.16 -5.42 1.14
N HIS A 75 -14.23 -5.47 1.92
CA HIS A 75 -14.31 -4.73 3.18
C HIS A 75 -13.57 -5.49 4.26
N GLY A 76 -12.65 -4.83 4.93
CA GLY A 76 -11.87 -5.45 6.00
C GLY A 76 -10.78 -4.54 6.54
N GLN A 77 -10.20 -4.96 7.66
CA GLN A 77 -9.10 -4.25 8.30
C GLN A 77 -7.79 -4.92 7.89
N TRP A 78 -7.05 -4.25 7.02
CA TRP A 78 -5.79 -4.75 6.46
C TRP A 78 -5.94 -6.18 5.93
N MET A 79 -5.15 -7.13 6.45
CA MET A 79 -5.17 -8.52 6.00
C MET A 79 -5.92 -9.45 6.94
N GLU A 80 -6.64 -8.93 7.93
CA GLU A 80 -7.41 -9.75 8.86
C GLU A 80 -8.44 -10.60 8.13
N GLY A 81 -8.43 -11.91 8.38
CA GLY A 81 -9.35 -12.85 7.74
C GLY A 81 -9.09 -13.10 6.26
N LEU A 82 -8.06 -12.49 5.68
CA LEU A 82 -7.70 -12.68 4.29
C LEU A 82 -6.97 -14.01 4.09
N GLU A 83 -7.29 -14.70 3.02
CA GLU A 83 -6.60 -15.91 2.62
C GLU A 83 -5.76 -15.64 1.36
N GLY A 84 -4.69 -16.42 1.20
CA GLY A 84 -3.87 -16.39 0.01
C GLY A 84 -2.61 -15.56 0.15
N VAL A 85 -1.79 -15.66 -0.89
CA VAL A 85 -0.50 -14.99 -0.97
C VAL A 85 -0.41 -14.16 -2.25
N PHE A 86 0.43 -13.14 -2.23
CA PHE A 86 0.51 -12.16 -3.31
C PHE A 86 1.95 -11.97 -3.77
N ASP A 87 2.10 -11.58 -5.03
CA ASP A 87 3.38 -11.20 -5.62
C ASP A 87 3.83 -9.83 -5.14
N ALA A 88 2.88 -8.93 -4.91
CA ALA A 88 3.15 -7.62 -4.30
C ALA A 88 1.97 -7.18 -3.44
N ILE A 89 2.30 -6.60 -2.30
CA ILE A 89 1.36 -5.93 -1.41
C ILE A 89 1.78 -4.47 -1.39
N VAL A 90 0.85 -3.59 -1.75
CA VAL A 90 1.09 -2.15 -1.77
C VAL A 90 0.13 -1.45 -0.83
N SER A 91 0.55 -0.36 -0.22
CA SER A 91 -0.33 0.43 0.62
C SER A 91 0.15 1.87 0.73
N ASN A 92 -0.80 2.78 0.73
CA ASN A 92 -0.63 4.16 1.17
C ASN A 92 -1.47 4.35 2.42
N PRO A 93 -1.03 3.82 3.59
CA PRO A 93 -1.82 3.89 4.80
C PRO A 93 -1.75 5.28 5.43
N PRO A 94 -2.64 5.60 6.38
CA PRO A 94 -2.46 6.81 7.19
C PRO A 94 -1.09 6.79 7.87
N TYR A 95 -0.40 7.94 7.86
CA TYR A 95 0.95 8.04 8.44
C TYR A 95 1.17 9.34 9.22
N ILE A 96 0.14 10.18 9.37
CA ILE A 96 0.25 11.43 10.12
C ILE A 96 0.02 11.12 11.59
N PRO A 97 0.95 11.56 12.51
CA PRO A 97 0.73 11.40 13.94
C PRO A 97 -0.55 12.08 14.41
N ALA A 98 -1.25 11.46 15.36
CA ALA A 98 -2.54 11.98 15.83
C ALA A 98 -2.45 13.41 16.40
N ALA A 99 -1.29 13.80 16.96
CA ALA A 99 -1.07 15.13 17.52
C ALA A 99 -0.48 16.12 16.51
N ASP A 100 -0.37 15.77 15.23
CA ASP A 100 0.21 16.63 14.21
C ASP A 100 -0.72 17.81 13.92
N PRO A 101 -0.19 19.06 13.97
CA PRO A 101 -1.02 20.24 13.67
C PRO A 101 -1.59 20.26 12.25
N HIS A 102 -0.99 19.53 11.31
CA HIS A 102 -1.49 19.45 9.94
C HIS A 102 -2.87 18.79 9.86
N LEU A 103 -3.26 17.96 10.83
CA LEU A 103 -4.58 17.34 10.84
C LEU A 103 -5.69 18.39 10.94
N ALA A 104 -5.47 19.49 11.64
CA ALA A 104 -6.45 20.55 11.78
C ALA A 104 -6.72 21.27 10.45
N ALA A 105 -5.77 21.26 9.52
CA ALA A 105 -5.90 21.87 8.20
C ALA A 105 -6.55 20.93 7.16
N LEU A 106 -6.72 19.65 7.50
CA LEU A 106 -7.23 18.63 6.59
C LEU A 106 -8.67 18.20 7.00
N THR A 107 -9.53 19.19 7.23
CA THR A 107 -10.87 18.98 7.81
C THR A 107 -11.86 18.27 6.90
N HIS A 108 -11.54 18.10 5.63
CA HIS A 108 -12.43 17.47 4.66
C HIS A 108 -12.33 15.94 4.61
N GLU A 109 -11.37 15.35 5.31
CA GLU A 109 -11.16 13.92 5.35
C GLU A 109 -11.37 13.37 6.77
N PRO A 110 -11.90 12.14 6.91
CA PRO A 110 -12.02 11.52 8.22
C PRO A 110 -10.67 11.41 8.93
N LEU A 111 -10.65 11.67 10.22
CA LEU A 111 -9.43 11.55 11.02
C LEU A 111 -8.78 10.16 10.88
N GLN A 112 -9.61 9.11 10.82
CA GLN A 112 -9.12 7.73 10.65
C GLN A 112 -8.36 7.51 9.34
N ALA A 113 -8.66 8.28 8.30
CA ALA A 113 -7.97 8.16 7.02
C ALA A 113 -6.63 8.89 6.99
N LEU A 114 -6.37 9.77 7.97
CA LEU A 114 -5.19 10.64 8.00
C LEU A 114 -4.24 10.30 9.13
N ALA A 115 -4.77 9.96 10.31
CA ALA A 115 -3.96 9.75 11.51
C ALA A 115 -3.63 8.28 11.73
N SER A 116 -2.43 7.99 12.22
CA SER A 116 -1.98 6.64 12.54
C SER A 116 -1.22 6.62 13.86
N GLY A 117 -1.96 6.66 14.95
CA GLY A 117 -1.42 6.59 16.30
C GLY A 117 -0.59 7.81 16.70
N ALA A 118 0.16 7.68 17.79
CA ALA A 118 0.93 8.78 18.37
C ALA A 118 2.11 9.22 17.50
N ASP A 119 2.74 8.27 16.80
CA ASP A 119 3.92 8.52 15.96
C ASP A 119 3.65 8.41 14.45
N GLY A 120 2.40 8.17 14.07
CA GLY A 120 2.02 8.02 12.66
C GLY A 120 2.36 6.68 12.04
N LEU A 121 2.82 5.69 12.82
CA LEU A 121 3.30 4.40 12.29
C LEU A 121 2.45 3.20 12.71
N GLU A 122 1.36 3.40 13.42
CA GLU A 122 0.56 2.30 13.95
C GLU A 122 0.03 1.39 12.85
N ASP A 123 -0.54 1.96 11.79
CA ASP A 123 -1.07 1.20 10.67
C ASP A 123 0.04 0.49 9.88
N ILE A 124 1.18 1.16 9.69
CA ILE A 124 2.34 0.55 9.04
C ILE A 124 2.83 -0.65 9.86
N ARG A 125 2.88 -0.55 11.19
CA ARG A 125 3.25 -1.68 12.04
C ARG A 125 2.29 -2.86 11.87
N ALA A 126 1.00 -2.60 11.81
CA ALA A 126 -0.01 -3.64 11.60
C ALA A 126 0.18 -4.33 10.25
N ILE A 127 0.39 -3.57 9.19
CA ILE A 127 0.61 -4.10 7.85
C ILE A 127 1.88 -4.94 7.80
N VAL A 128 2.99 -4.42 8.33
CA VAL A 128 4.29 -5.12 8.31
C VAL A 128 4.21 -6.42 9.10
N ALA A 129 3.49 -6.44 10.22
CA ALA A 129 3.32 -7.65 11.03
C ALA A 129 2.52 -8.73 10.28
N GLN A 130 1.55 -8.36 9.48
CA GLN A 130 0.68 -9.30 8.76
C GLN A 130 1.24 -9.75 7.40
N ALA A 131 2.04 -8.93 6.76
CA ALA A 131 2.49 -9.14 5.39
C ALA A 131 3.23 -10.46 5.14
N PRO A 132 4.16 -10.93 6.02
CA PRO A 132 4.90 -12.15 5.74
C PRO A 132 4.01 -13.38 5.48
N ALA A 133 2.86 -13.48 6.16
CA ALA A 133 1.91 -14.58 5.96
C ALA A 133 1.21 -14.53 4.60
N HIS A 134 1.26 -13.39 3.91
CA HIS A 134 0.53 -13.14 2.66
C HIS A 134 1.45 -12.80 1.48
N LEU A 135 2.75 -12.94 1.63
CA LEU A 135 3.70 -12.75 0.54
C LEU A 135 4.17 -14.09 0.01
N LYS A 136 4.15 -14.23 -1.32
CA LYS A 136 4.85 -15.34 -1.98
C LYS A 136 6.35 -15.22 -1.73
N PRO A 137 7.10 -16.34 -1.79
CA PRO A 137 8.56 -16.24 -1.84
C PRO A 137 9.00 -15.31 -2.96
N GLY A 138 9.82 -14.32 -2.66
CA GLY A 138 10.21 -13.27 -3.61
C GLY A 138 9.22 -12.15 -3.79
N GLY A 139 8.09 -12.18 -3.10
CA GLY A 139 7.10 -11.09 -3.16
C GLY A 139 7.56 -9.84 -2.43
N TRP A 140 6.98 -8.71 -2.80
CA TRP A 140 7.37 -7.40 -2.28
C TRP A 140 6.27 -6.75 -1.46
N LEU A 141 6.66 -6.09 -0.38
CA LEU A 141 5.81 -5.17 0.37
C LEU A 141 6.31 -3.75 0.10
N LEU A 142 5.44 -2.88 -0.43
CA LEU A 142 5.78 -1.52 -0.79
C LEU A 142 4.82 -0.56 -0.08
N LEU A 143 5.37 0.40 0.66
CA LEU A 143 4.61 1.31 1.52
C LEU A 143 4.93 2.76 1.22
N GLU A 144 3.91 3.59 1.05
CA GLU A 144 4.06 5.03 1.10
C GLU A 144 4.01 5.49 2.56
N HIS A 145 4.77 6.53 2.90
CA HIS A 145 4.86 7.08 4.25
C HIS A 145 5.22 8.56 4.21
N GLY A 146 5.29 9.18 5.38
CA GLY A 146 5.66 10.59 5.50
C GLY A 146 7.14 10.84 5.18
N TRP A 147 7.45 12.09 4.89
CA TRP A 147 8.77 12.52 4.42
C TRP A 147 9.92 12.18 5.38
N ASP A 148 9.64 12.06 6.66
CA ASP A 148 10.63 11.82 7.72
C ASP A 148 10.57 10.40 8.30
N GLN A 149 9.76 9.51 7.73
CA GLN A 149 9.48 8.20 8.32
C GLN A 149 10.30 7.05 7.72
N ALA A 150 11.05 7.29 6.64
CA ALA A 150 11.76 6.22 5.96
C ALA A 150 12.67 5.38 6.89
N PRO A 151 13.50 5.98 7.78
CA PRO A 151 14.34 5.16 8.66
C PRO A 151 13.53 4.22 9.56
N ALA A 152 12.45 4.72 10.16
CA ALA A 152 11.60 3.91 11.03
C ALA A 152 10.89 2.80 10.27
N VAL A 153 10.37 3.09 9.07
CA VAL A 153 9.71 2.09 8.23
C VAL A 153 10.70 1.02 7.79
N CYS A 154 11.90 1.40 7.36
CA CYS A 154 12.94 0.44 6.99
C CYS A 154 13.33 -0.48 8.16
N THR A 155 13.42 0.06 9.38
CA THR A 155 13.68 -0.75 10.57
C THR A 155 12.57 -1.78 10.79
N LEU A 156 11.31 -1.38 10.63
CA LEU A 156 10.18 -2.30 10.76
C LEU A 156 10.24 -3.41 9.71
N LEU A 157 10.58 -3.07 8.47
CA LEU A 157 10.70 -4.06 7.38
C LEU A 157 11.81 -5.06 7.65
N HIS A 158 12.97 -4.59 8.08
CA HIS A 158 14.08 -5.46 8.46
C HIS A 158 13.69 -6.40 9.60
N SER A 159 13.06 -5.87 10.63
CA SER A 159 12.66 -6.65 11.80
C SER A 159 11.65 -7.74 11.47
N ALA A 160 10.86 -7.53 10.43
CA ALA A 160 9.89 -8.52 9.95
C ALA A 160 10.52 -9.62 9.09
N GLY A 161 11.80 -9.52 8.75
CA GLY A 161 12.51 -10.52 7.96
C GLY A 161 12.55 -10.24 6.47
N LEU A 162 12.14 -9.05 6.04
CA LEU A 162 12.23 -8.67 4.63
C LEU A 162 13.68 -8.33 4.26
N GLU A 163 14.04 -8.65 3.03
CA GLU A 163 15.36 -8.40 2.43
C GLU A 163 15.28 -7.27 1.43
N GLN A 164 16.45 -6.79 0.98
CA GLN A 164 16.55 -5.71 0.01
C GLN A 164 15.72 -4.48 0.40
N VAL A 165 15.68 -4.20 1.69
CA VAL A 165 14.93 -3.06 2.24
C VAL A 165 15.55 -1.75 1.73
N GLN A 166 14.71 -0.92 1.13
CA GLN A 166 15.15 0.32 0.49
C GLN A 166 14.03 1.32 0.41
N GLY A 167 14.40 2.58 0.23
CA GLY A 167 13.45 3.66 -0.03
C GLY A 167 13.50 4.12 -1.48
N ARG A 168 12.43 4.74 -1.94
CA ARG A 168 12.35 5.39 -3.25
C ARG A 168 11.94 6.85 -3.07
N LYS A 169 12.60 7.72 -3.82
CA LYS A 169 12.34 9.15 -3.81
C LYS A 169 11.22 9.49 -4.78
N ASP A 170 10.40 10.47 -4.41
CA ASP A 170 9.45 11.09 -5.32
C ASP A 170 10.16 12.06 -6.28
N LEU A 171 9.39 12.74 -7.12
CA LEU A 171 9.94 13.72 -8.07
C LEU A 171 10.61 14.92 -7.40
N ALA A 172 10.26 15.21 -6.15
CA ALA A 172 10.87 16.28 -5.36
C ALA A 172 12.17 15.84 -4.66
N GLY A 173 12.56 14.57 -4.79
CA GLY A 173 13.76 14.04 -4.17
C GLY A 173 13.58 13.60 -2.72
N ILE A 174 12.34 13.48 -2.25
CA ILE A 174 12.00 13.07 -0.89
C ILE A 174 11.67 11.58 -0.89
N VAL A 175 12.22 10.81 0.08
CA VAL A 175 11.89 9.40 0.23
C VAL A 175 10.48 9.26 0.80
N ARG A 176 9.54 8.89 -0.04
CA ARG A 176 8.11 8.74 0.29
C ARG A 176 7.64 7.31 0.31
N CYS A 177 8.43 6.40 -0.23
CA CYS A 177 8.10 4.98 -0.26
C CYS A 177 9.26 4.18 0.29
N SER A 178 8.96 3.14 1.03
CA SER A 178 9.94 2.14 1.47
C SER A 178 9.37 0.76 1.27
N GLY A 179 10.21 -0.20 0.99
CA GLY A 179 9.76 -1.56 0.72
C GLY A 179 10.84 -2.58 0.92
N GLY A 180 10.43 -3.84 0.89
CA GLY A 180 11.34 -4.97 1.01
C GLY A 180 10.76 -6.19 0.35
N ARG A 181 11.62 -7.18 0.15
CA ARG A 181 11.32 -8.43 -0.52
C ARG A 181 11.29 -9.57 0.48
N TRP A 182 10.24 -10.39 0.41
CA TRP A 182 10.18 -11.61 1.21
C TRP A 182 11.16 -12.64 0.62
N PRO A 183 11.98 -13.32 1.44
CA PRO A 183 12.99 -14.23 0.93
C PRO A 183 12.43 -15.31 0.02
N THR A 184 13.18 -15.67 -1.03
CA THR A 184 12.83 -16.75 -1.93
C THR A 184 13.15 -18.12 -1.35
N VAL A 185 14.12 -18.16 -0.44
CA VAL A 185 14.56 -19.38 0.24
C VAL A 185 14.62 -19.09 1.73
N LYS A 186 14.05 -19.97 2.53
CA LYS A 186 14.15 -19.91 3.99
C LYS A 186 15.25 -20.83 4.47
#